data_03b2e5c4f67581126e1264b8a480db1b
#
_entry.id   03b2e5c4f67581126e1264b8a480db1b
#
_cell.length_a   1.000
_cell.length_b   1.000
_cell.length_c   1.000
_cell.angle_alpha   90.00
_cell.angle_beta   90.00
_cell.angle_gamma   90.00
#
_symmetry.space_group_name_H-M   'P 1'
#
loop_
_entity.id
_entity.type
_entity.pdbx_description
1 polymer ?
#
loop_
_entity_poly.entity_id
_entity_poly.type
_entity_poly.pdbx_seq_one_letter_code
_entity_poly.pdbx_strand_id
1 'polypeptide(L)'
;MLEVARLHKLNGDSALKAFADVVISGQMLVKGVRVVEGKDGLFVSMPQNQGKDGKWHEIVSLLDDELKQALQEAVLEAFNA
;
A
#
# COMPACT_ATOMS: atom_id res chain seq x y z
N MET A 1 -13.25 0.65 9.61
CA MET A 1 -12.08 1.03 10.41
C MET A 1 -10.80 0.46 9.78
N LEU A 2 -9.78 1.29 9.70
CA LEU A 2 -8.48 0.91 9.14
C LEU A 2 -7.41 1.05 10.20
N GLU A 3 -6.46 0.12 10.18
CA GLU A 3 -5.31 0.19 11.07
C GLU A 3 -4.08 -0.32 10.34
N VAL A 4 -2.98 0.44 10.41
CA VAL A 4 -1.70 -0.03 9.88
C VAL A 4 -1.07 -0.90 10.95
N ALA A 5 -1.07 -2.20 10.73
CA ALA A 5 -0.56 -3.17 11.70
C ALA A 5 0.96 -3.22 11.71
N ARG A 6 1.58 -3.00 10.54
CA ARG A 6 3.02 -3.05 10.39
C ARG A 6 3.45 -2.18 9.24
N LEU A 7 4.55 -1.48 9.42
CA LEU A 7 5.18 -0.73 8.33
C LEU A 7 6.68 -1.03 8.35
N HIS A 8 7.21 -1.45 7.21
CA HIS A 8 8.63 -1.74 7.06
C HIS A 8 9.22 -0.79 6.02
N LYS A 9 10.04 0.14 6.47
CA LYS A 9 10.71 1.09 5.58
C LYS A 9 11.93 0.44 4.95
N LEU A 10 12.14 0.72 3.67
CA LEU A 10 13.30 0.24 2.94
C LEU A 10 14.30 1.37 2.79
N ASN A 11 15.57 1.03 2.94
CA ASN A 11 16.66 1.97 2.71
C ASN A 11 17.21 1.73 1.30
N GLY A 12 17.35 2.80 0.52
CA GLY A 12 17.92 2.67 -0.81
C GLY A 12 17.35 3.71 -1.76
N ASP A 13 17.80 3.63 -3.01
CA ASP A 13 17.47 4.62 -4.02
C ASP A 13 16.32 4.19 -4.94
N SER A 14 15.71 3.05 -4.67
CA SER A 14 14.60 2.60 -5.51
C SER A 14 13.34 3.42 -5.24
N ALA A 15 12.41 3.37 -6.18
CA ALA A 15 11.13 4.04 -6.02
C ALA A 15 10.28 3.40 -4.92
N LEU A 16 10.50 2.13 -4.62
CA LEU A 16 9.77 1.45 -3.55
C LEU A 16 10.37 1.84 -2.21
N LYS A 17 9.58 2.50 -1.37
CA LYS A 17 10.06 3.06 -0.11
C LYS A 17 9.65 2.27 1.13
N ALA A 18 8.57 1.53 1.06
CA ALA A 18 8.10 0.75 2.23
C ALA A 18 7.06 -0.27 1.84
N PHE A 19 6.91 -1.26 2.73
CA PHE A 19 5.79 -2.21 2.69
C PHE A 19 4.96 -2.02 3.95
N ALA A 20 3.66 -2.24 3.84
CA ALA A 20 2.76 -2.13 4.98
C ALA A 20 1.76 -3.28 5.00
N ASP A 21 1.35 -3.65 6.20
CA ASP A 21 0.24 -4.56 6.43
C ASP A 21 -0.88 -3.75 7.05
N VAL A 22 -2.08 -3.85 6.49
CA VAL A 22 -3.22 -3.03 6.90
C VAL A 22 -4.38 -3.92 7.29
N VAL A 23 -4.96 -3.65 8.48
CA VAL A 23 -6.16 -4.34 8.95
C VAL A 23 -7.38 -3.52 8.54
N ILE A 24 -8.34 -4.17 7.91
CA ILE A 24 -9.58 -3.54 7.47
C ILE A 24 -10.73 -4.13 8.28
N SER A 25 -11.48 -3.27 8.94
CA SER A 25 -12.66 -3.63 9.74
C SER A 25 -12.39 -4.66 10.84
N GLY A 26 -11.12 -4.78 11.26
CA GLY A 26 -10.75 -5.76 12.27
C GLY A 26 -10.87 -7.21 11.85
N GLN A 27 -11.15 -7.46 10.57
CA GLN A 27 -11.44 -8.80 10.08
C GLN A 27 -10.53 -9.25 8.95
N MET A 28 -9.87 -8.32 8.27
CA MET A 28 -9.07 -8.65 7.11
C MET A 28 -7.69 -8.00 7.23
N LEU A 29 -6.65 -8.79 7.00
CA LEU A 29 -5.28 -8.29 6.95
C LEU A 29 -4.82 -8.30 5.50
N VAL A 30 -4.49 -7.12 4.97
CA VAL A 30 -3.94 -6.98 3.63
C VAL A 30 -2.44 -6.79 3.75
N LYS A 31 -1.68 -7.74 3.24
CA LYS A 31 -0.23 -7.72 3.29
C LYS A 31 0.34 -7.22 1.96
N GLY A 32 1.49 -6.56 2.04
CA GLY A 32 2.21 -6.17 0.83
C GLY A 32 1.72 -4.89 0.18
N VAL A 33 1.04 -4.04 0.95
CA VAL A 33 0.72 -2.69 0.51
C VAL A 33 2.03 -1.92 0.39
N ARG A 34 2.22 -1.17 -0.69
CA ARG A 34 3.50 -0.52 -0.99
C ARG A 34 3.40 0.98 -0.93
N VAL A 35 4.46 1.60 -0.42
CA VAL A 35 4.66 3.05 -0.54
C VAL A 35 5.70 3.28 -1.63
N VAL A 36 5.31 4.01 -2.65
CA VAL A 36 6.13 4.22 -3.85
C VAL A 36 6.32 5.71 -4.09
N GLU A 37 7.53 6.11 -4.46
CA GLU A 37 7.81 7.50 -4.83
C GLU A 37 7.65 7.67 -6.33
N GLY A 38 6.71 8.53 -6.72
CA GLY A 38 6.47 8.87 -8.10
C GLY A 38 6.90 10.30 -8.41
N LYS A 39 6.54 10.79 -9.60
CA LYS A 39 6.91 12.14 -10.02
C LYS A 39 6.30 13.23 -9.16
N ASP A 40 5.09 12.98 -8.67
CA ASP A 40 4.34 13.96 -7.89
C ASP A 40 4.41 13.71 -6.39
N GLY A 41 5.27 12.79 -5.97
CA GLY A 41 5.45 12.48 -4.55
C GLY A 41 5.12 11.03 -4.24
N LEU A 42 4.88 10.76 -2.95
CA LEU A 42 4.61 9.41 -2.50
C LEU A 42 3.16 9.02 -2.78
N PHE A 43 2.97 7.78 -3.16
CA PHE A 43 1.63 7.21 -3.28
C PHE A 43 1.62 5.77 -2.77
N VAL A 44 0.43 5.26 -2.51
CA VAL A 44 0.23 3.92 -1.98
C VAL A 44 -0.30 3.02 -3.09
N SER A 45 0.33 1.86 -3.24
CA SER A 45 -0.06 0.87 -4.24
C SER A 45 -0.52 -0.40 -3.53
N MET A 46 -1.62 -0.97 -4.00
CA MET A 46 -2.12 -2.22 -3.46
C MET A 46 -1.26 -3.39 -3.92
N PRO A 47 -1.32 -4.54 -3.23
CA PRO A 47 -0.56 -5.71 -3.65
C PRO A 47 -0.83 -6.11 -5.09
N GLN A 48 0.23 -6.42 -5.82
CA GLN A 48 0.16 -6.78 -7.23
C GLN A 48 0.99 -8.02 -7.50
N ASN A 49 0.63 -8.71 -8.57
CA ASN A 49 1.34 -9.89 -9.02
C ASN A 49 1.61 -9.77 -10.52
N GLN A 50 2.77 -10.25 -10.96
CA GLN A 50 3.11 -10.24 -12.37
C GLN A 50 2.57 -11.50 -13.04
N GLY A 51 1.78 -11.32 -14.09
CA GLY A 51 1.22 -12.43 -14.84
C GLY A 51 2.23 -13.01 -15.83
N LYS A 52 1.80 -14.08 -16.49
CA LYS A 52 2.61 -14.72 -17.53
C LYS A 52 2.84 -13.82 -18.73
N ASP A 53 1.95 -12.84 -18.92
CA ASP A 53 2.06 -11.85 -19.99
C ASP A 53 3.05 -10.73 -19.67
N GLY A 54 3.68 -10.77 -18.49
CA GLY A 54 4.60 -9.75 -18.03
C GLY A 54 3.93 -8.52 -17.44
N LYS A 55 2.61 -8.47 -17.47
CA LYS A 55 1.87 -7.33 -16.94
C LYS A 55 1.58 -7.49 -15.45
N TRP A 56 1.51 -6.35 -14.75
CA TRP A 56 1.20 -6.33 -13.34
C TRP A 56 -0.31 -6.25 -13.13
N HIS A 57 -0.81 -7.12 -12.26
CA HIS A 57 -2.23 -7.20 -11.94
C HIS A 57 -2.43 -7.04 -10.45
N GLU A 58 -3.39 -6.22 -10.05
CA GLU A 58 -3.72 -6.08 -8.65
C GLU A 58 -4.35 -7.36 -8.12
N ILE A 59 -3.88 -7.80 -6.97
CA ILE A 59 -4.44 -8.96 -6.27
C ILE A 59 -5.61 -8.52 -5.40
N VAL A 60 -5.48 -7.34 -4.78
CA VAL A 60 -6.50 -6.75 -3.92
C VAL A 60 -6.90 -5.41 -4.51
N SER A 61 -8.18 -5.19 -4.66
CA SER A 61 -8.72 -3.94 -5.18
C SER A 61 -9.80 -3.44 -4.24
N LEU A 62 -9.70 -2.18 -3.82
CA LEU A 62 -10.73 -1.54 -3.02
C LEU A 62 -11.73 -0.89 -3.96
N LEU A 63 -13.00 -1.17 -3.75
CA LEU A 63 -14.05 -0.68 -4.63
C LEU A 63 -14.66 0.65 -4.17
N ASP A 64 -14.47 0.96 -2.90
CA ASP A 64 -14.99 2.20 -2.30
C ASP A 64 -13.89 3.26 -2.33
N ASP A 65 -14.18 4.40 -2.96
CA ASP A 65 -13.20 5.47 -3.08
C ASP A 65 -12.84 6.10 -1.73
N GLU A 66 -13.80 6.17 -0.81
CA GLU A 66 -13.52 6.69 0.52
C GLU A 66 -12.55 5.78 1.26
N LEU A 67 -12.72 4.47 1.10
CA LEU A 67 -11.82 3.50 1.73
C LEU A 67 -10.43 3.57 1.11
N LYS A 68 -10.33 3.74 -0.21
CA LYS A 68 -9.03 3.91 -0.87
C LYS A 68 -8.29 5.11 -0.32
N GLN A 69 -8.98 6.23 -0.20
CA GLN A 69 -8.37 7.46 0.30
C GLN A 69 -7.97 7.31 1.77
N ALA A 70 -8.83 6.72 2.58
CA ALA A 70 -8.52 6.50 3.98
C ALA A 70 -7.30 5.59 4.17
N LEU A 71 -7.21 4.54 3.36
CA LEU A 71 -6.05 3.64 3.41
C LEU A 71 -4.77 4.36 3.00
N GLN A 72 -4.81 5.13 1.93
CA GLN A 72 -3.65 5.89 1.48
C GLN A 72 -3.18 6.87 2.56
N GLU A 73 -4.10 7.62 3.14
CA GLU A 73 -3.76 8.57 4.20
C GLU A 73 -3.17 7.88 5.42
N ALA A 74 -3.76 6.77 5.85
CA ALA A 74 -3.28 6.05 7.02
C ALA A 74 -1.87 5.49 6.80
N VAL A 75 -1.61 4.92 5.62
CA VAL A 75 -0.30 4.34 5.32
C VAL A 75 0.75 5.44 5.19
N LEU A 76 0.44 6.54 4.51
CA LEU A 76 1.40 7.64 4.37
C LEU A 76 1.67 8.32 5.71
N GLU A 77 0.67 8.45 6.56
CA GLU A 77 0.86 9.00 7.90
C GLU A 77 1.80 8.11 8.71
N ALA A 78 1.60 6.81 8.67
CA ALA A 78 2.48 5.87 9.35
C ALA A 78 3.90 5.93 8.79
N PHE A 79 4.04 6.09 7.48
CA PHE A 79 5.35 6.19 6.83
C PHE A 79 6.09 7.44 7.28
N ASN A 80 5.38 8.55 7.46
CA ASN A 80 5.99 9.83 7.83
C ASN A 80 6.18 10.00 9.34
N ALA A 81 5.72 9.05 10.11
CA ALA A 81 5.83 9.12 11.57
C ALA A 81 7.26 8.86 12.06
#